data_5ccf1b8b75d9da02772dba36056f6132
#
_entry.id   5ccf1b8b75d9da02772dba36056f6132
#
_cell.length_a   1.000
_cell.length_b   1.000
_cell.length_c   1.000
_cell.angle_alpha   90.00
_cell.angle_beta   90.00
_cell.angle_gamma   90.00
#
_symmetry.space_group_name_H-M   'P 1'
#
loop_
_entity.id
_entity.type
_entity.pdbx_description
1 polymer ?
#
loop_
_entity_poly.entity_id
_entity_poly.type
_entity_poly.pdbx_seq_one_letter_code
_entity_poly.pdbx_strand_id
1 'polypeptide(L)'
;MLTLLKKIFTWWNRDTLGTRLKTIFFGKLVGNDSIGNKYYESKNGKRWVIYADTIDASKITVEWYSWMHFTPNKIEKNHKLEKYDWQKPHQSNLTGTDEAYYPNKNNDGIKKKYTSWKY
;
A
#
# COMPACT_ATOMS: atom_id res chain seq x y z
N MET A 1 -16.02 -23.38 -0.67
CA MET A 1 -15.75 -23.83 -2.04
C MET A 1 -15.61 -22.69 -3.05
N LEU A 2 -16.56 -21.77 -3.13
CA LEU A 2 -16.53 -20.61 -4.05
C LEU A 2 -15.27 -19.71 -3.90
N THR A 3 -14.80 -19.51 -2.69
CA THR A 3 -13.59 -18.72 -2.40
C THR A 3 -12.30 -19.37 -2.92
N LEU A 4 -12.24 -20.69 -2.94
CA LEU A 4 -11.09 -21.43 -3.44
C LEU A 4 -11.05 -21.40 -4.97
N LEU A 5 -12.20 -21.57 -5.63
CA LEU A 5 -12.31 -21.41 -7.08
C LEU A 5 -11.94 -19.99 -7.54
N LYS A 6 -12.40 -18.96 -6.82
CA LYS A 6 -11.99 -17.58 -7.09
C LYS A 6 -10.49 -17.39 -6.99
N LYS A 7 -9.81 -17.98 -6.03
CA LYS A 7 -8.35 -17.90 -5.88
C LYS A 7 -7.56 -18.59 -6.99
N ILE A 8 -8.14 -19.61 -7.62
CA ILE A 8 -7.50 -20.35 -8.71
C ILE A 8 -7.70 -19.61 -10.05
N PHE A 9 -8.92 -19.14 -10.30
CA PHE A 9 -9.32 -18.63 -11.61
C PHE A 9 -9.29 -17.11 -11.74
N THR A 10 -9.21 -16.35 -10.63
CA THR A 10 -9.20 -14.88 -10.68
C THR A 10 -7.88 -14.31 -10.15
N TRP A 11 -7.16 -13.61 -11.01
CA TRP A 11 -5.90 -12.96 -10.66
C TRP A 11 -6.11 -11.59 -9.98
N TRP A 12 -7.30 -11.02 -10.06
CA TRP A 12 -7.65 -9.72 -9.47
C TRP A 12 -8.24 -9.81 -8.05
N ASN A 13 -8.47 -11.01 -7.54
CA ASN A 13 -9.10 -11.21 -6.24
C ASN A 13 -8.06 -11.66 -5.20
N ARG A 14 -7.38 -10.70 -4.60
CA ARG A 14 -6.31 -10.91 -3.60
C ARG A 14 -5.12 -11.73 -4.15
N ASP A 15 -4.34 -12.25 -3.22
CA ASP A 15 -3.20 -13.12 -3.55
C ASP A 15 -3.63 -14.40 -4.27
N THR A 16 -2.97 -14.69 -5.37
CA THR A 16 -3.22 -15.93 -6.12
C THR A 16 -2.67 -17.15 -5.40
N LEU A 17 -3.20 -18.34 -5.73
CA LEU A 17 -2.67 -19.60 -5.20
C LEU A 17 -1.17 -19.74 -5.48
N GLY A 18 -0.71 -19.36 -6.68
CA GLY A 18 0.70 -19.38 -7.04
C GLY A 18 1.57 -18.49 -6.16
N THR A 19 1.09 -17.30 -5.81
CA THR A 19 1.78 -16.40 -4.89
C THR A 19 1.89 -17.01 -3.50
N ARG A 20 0.84 -17.69 -3.01
CA ARG A 20 0.87 -18.38 -1.72
C ARG A 20 1.85 -19.54 -1.71
N LEU A 21 1.81 -20.40 -2.72
CA LEU A 21 2.75 -21.51 -2.85
C LEU A 21 4.19 -20.99 -2.92
N LYS A 22 4.45 -19.98 -3.75
CA LYS A 22 5.76 -19.33 -3.80
C LYS A 22 6.20 -18.80 -2.44
N THR A 23 5.29 -18.20 -1.68
CA THR A 23 5.60 -17.66 -0.35
C THR A 23 5.92 -18.77 0.64
N ILE A 24 5.21 -19.90 0.59
CA ILE A 24 5.47 -21.04 1.48
C ILE A 24 6.83 -21.68 1.19
N PHE A 25 7.18 -21.86 -0.09
CA PHE A 25 8.40 -22.58 -0.46
C PHE A 25 9.64 -21.68 -0.47
N PHE A 26 9.51 -20.41 -0.83
CA PHE A 26 10.66 -19.53 -1.07
C PHE A 26 10.65 -18.24 -0.25
N GLY A 27 9.57 -17.94 0.44
CA GLY A 27 9.41 -16.71 1.19
C GLY A 27 9.92 -16.83 2.63
N LYS A 28 10.78 -15.89 3.03
CA LYS A 28 11.13 -15.66 4.42
C LYS A 28 10.37 -14.43 4.90
N LEU A 29 9.57 -14.57 5.95
CA LEU A 29 8.87 -13.44 6.56
C LEU A 29 9.90 -12.46 7.16
N VAL A 30 9.87 -11.22 6.70
CA VAL A 30 10.72 -10.13 7.21
C VAL A 30 10.00 -9.38 8.32
N GLY A 31 8.70 -9.10 8.15
CA GLY A 31 7.88 -8.45 9.15
C GLY A 31 6.48 -8.12 8.65
N ASN A 32 5.76 -7.38 9.46
CA ASN A 32 4.41 -6.91 9.17
C ASN A 32 4.28 -5.43 9.56
N ASP A 33 3.37 -4.74 8.92
CA ASP A 33 3.05 -3.35 9.24
C ASP A 33 1.85 -3.22 10.19
N SER A 34 1.51 -1.98 10.55
CA SER A 34 0.39 -1.67 11.44
C SER A 34 -0.98 -1.97 10.82
N ILE A 35 -1.07 -2.09 9.49
CA ILE A 35 -2.31 -2.39 8.76
C ILE A 35 -2.52 -3.91 8.68
N GLY A 36 -1.47 -4.71 8.93
CA GLY A 36 -1.50 -6.16 8.88
C GLY A 36 -0.95 -6.76 7.58
N ASN A 37 -0.38 -5.96 6.69
CA ASN A 37 0.32 -6.47 5.51
C ASN A 37 1.59 -7.22 5.94
N LYS A 38 1.90 -8.30 5.24
CA LYS A 38 3.07 -9.15 5.53
C LYS A 38 4.10 -9.04 4.42
N TYR A 39 5.34 -8.84 4.79
CA TYR A 39 6.47 -8.61 3.88
C TYR A 39 7.41 -9.79 3.87
N TYR A 40 7.74 -10.25 2.67
CA TYR A 40 8.54 -11.44 2.45
C TYR A 40 9.74 -11.15 1.56
N GLU A 41 10.82 -11.84 1.82
CA GLU A 41 12.04 -11.81 1.01
C GLU A 41 12.46 -13.24 0.64
N SER A 42 12.89 -13.43 -0.60
CA SER A 42 13.45 -14.69 -1.10
C SER A 42 14.96 -14.70 -0.88
N LYS A 43 15.56 -15.90 -0.88
CA LYS A 43 17.03 -16.08 -0.89
C LYS A 43 17.72 -15.32 -2.02
N ASN A 44 17.04 -15.11 -3.13
CA ASN A 44 17.55 -14.37 -4.30
C ASN A 44 17.36 -12.84 -4.17
N GLY A 45 16.98 -12.33 -3.01
CA GLY A 45 16.77 -10.91 -2.77
C GLY A 45 15.46 -10.34 -3.34
N LYS A 46 14.57 -11.14 -3.91
CA LYS A 46 13.26 -10.67 -4.38
C LYS A 46 12.37 -10.39 -3.19
N ARG A 47 11.70 -9.25 -3.20
CA ARG A 47 10.81 -8.78 -2.12
C ARG A 47 9.38 -8.69 -2.63
N TRP A 48 8.42 -9.08 -1.79
CA TRP A 48 6.99 -8.95 -2.09
C TRP A 48 6.18 -8.77 -0.81
N VAL A 49 4.96 -8.28 -1.00
CA VAL A 49 3.98 -8.07 0.06
C VAL A 49 2.76 -8.95 -0.15
N ILE A 50 2.21 -9.46 0.94
CA ILE A 50 0.87 -10.06 0.97
C ILE A 50 -0.02 -9.12 1.76
N TYR A 51 -1.02 -8.56 1.08
CA TYR A 51 -1.94 -7.60 1.65
C TYR A 51 -2.93 -8.28 2.60
N ALA A 52 -3.25 -7.62 3.70
CA ALA A 52 -4.22 -8.10 4.67
C ALA A 52 -5.64 -8.12 4.11
N ASP A 53 -5.97 -7.12 3.28
CA ASP A 53 -7.29 -6.94 2.70
C ASP A 53 -7.22 -6.78 1.17
N THR A 54 -7.66 -5.67 0.63
CA THR A 54 -7.62 -5.37 -0.81
C THR A 54 -6.20 -5.10 -1.27
N ILE A 55 -5.88 -5.54 -2.49
CA ILE A 55 -4.59 -5.29 -3.12
C ILE A 55 -4.55 -3.85 -3.58
N ASP A 56 -3.81 -3.03 -2.87
CA ASP A 56 -3.60 -1.63 -3.19
C ASP A 56 -2.21 -1.19 -2.71
N ALA A 57 -1.38 -0.74 -3.63
CA ALA A 57 -0.02 -0.33 -3.32
C ALA A 57 0.05 0.88 -2.37
N SER A 58 -0.99 1.73 -2.35
CA SER A 58 -1.08 2.86 -1.44
C SER A 58 -1.27 2.47 0.04
N LYS A 59 -1.61 1.20 0.31
CA LYS A 59 -1.73 0.66 1.68
C LYS A 59 -0.38 0.29 2.30
N ILE A 60 0.70 0.34 1.54
CA ILE A 60 2.04 0.08 2.06
C ILE A 60 2.49 1.30 2.86
N THR A 61 2.87 1.11 4.12
CA THR A 61 3.40 2.19 4.96
C THR A 61 4.74 2.70 4.45
N VAL A 62 5.10 3.94 4.78
CA VAL A 62 6.30 4.62 4.26
C VAL A 62 7.58 3.83 4.53
N GLU A 63 7.69 3.22 5.72
CA GLU A 63 8.85 2.41 6.12
C GLU A 63 9.03 1.20 5.20
N TRP A 64 7.93 0.48 4.97
CA TRP A 64 7.91 -0.70 4.11
C TRP A 64 7.99 -0.37 2.63
N TYR A 65 7.48 0.80 2.23
CA TYR A 65 7.65 1.31 0.88
C TYR A 65 9.13 1.47 0.53
N SER A 66 9.90 2.13 1.40
CA SER A 66 11.35 2.29 1.21
C SER A 66 12.07 0.95 1.11
N TRP A 67 11.71 -0.01 1.97
CA TRP A 67 12.27 -1.36 1.94
C TRP A 67 11.92 -2.11 0.64
N MET A 68 10.67 -2.03 0.18
CA MET A 68 10.23 -2.66 -1.06
C MET A 68 10.98 -2.12 -2.28
N HIS A 69 11.38 -0.85 -2.25
CA HIS A 69 12.19 -0.20 -3.29
C HIS A 69 13.70 -0.34 -3.09
N PHE A 70 14.12 -1.24 -2.21
CA PHE A 70 15.55 -1.53 -1.96
C PHE A 70 16.37 -0.33 -1.45
N THR A 71 15.72 0.70 -0.90
CA THR A 71 16.43 1.85 -0.33
C THR A 71 17.25 1.45 0.88
N PRO A 72 16.70 0.80 1.94
CA PRO A 72 17.49 0.13 2.96
C PRO A 72 17.62 -1.37 2.66
N ASN A 73 18.79 -1.92 2.87
CA ASN A 73 19.02 -3.38 2.73
C ASN A 73 18.35 -4.18 3.84
N LYS A 74 18.22 -3.61 5.03
CA LYS A 74 17.56 -4.23 6.19
C LYS A 74 16.69 -3.20 6.86
N ILE A 75 15.49 -3.62 7.26
CA ILE A 75 14.72 -2.87 8.26
C ILE A 75 15.34 -3.23 9.60
N GLU A 76 16.06 -2.30 10.18
CA GLU A 76 16.46 -2.42 11.57
C GLU A 76 15.20 -2.37 12.42
N LYS A 77 15.06 -3.35 13.35
CA LYS A 77 13.90 -3.42 14.25
C LYS A 77 13.69 -2.15 15.07
N ASN A 78 14.71 -1.31 15.15
CA ASN A 78 14.72 -0.03 15.85
C ASN A 78 14.69 1.18 14.91
N HIS A 79 14.58 0.98 13.61
CA HIS A 79 14.39 2.11 12.67
C HIS A 79 12.96 2.62 12.79
N LYS A 80 12.62 3.12 13.96
CA LYS A 80 11.54 4.10 14.10
C LYS A 80 12.00 5.31 13.31
N LEU A 81 11.48 5.46 12.11
CA LEU A 81 11.50 6.77 11.46
C LEU A 81 11.01 7.76 12.52
N GLU A 82 11.84 8.75 12.84
CA GLU A 82 11.45 9.78 13.77
C GLU A 82 10.13 10.37 13.31
N LYS A 83 9.08 10.10 14.06
CA LYS A 83 7.76 10.69 13.80
C LYS A 83 7.80 12.13 14.29
N TYR A 84 7.63 13.03 13.36
CA TYR A 84 7.40 14.43 13.68
C TYR A 84 5.95 14.66 14.13
N ASP A 85 5.70 15.61 14.98
CA ASP A 85 4.38 15.90 15.55
C ASP A 85 3.31 16.24 14.49
N TRP A 86 3.74 16.73 13.32
CA TRP A 86 2.84 17.05 12.20
C TRP A 86 2.47 15.83 11.35
N GLN A 87 3.13 14.69 11.52
CA GLN A 87 2.86 13.49 10.72
C GLN A 87 1.57 12.81 11.16
N LYS A 88 0.65 12.65 10.22
CA LYS A 88 -0.58 11.91 10.41
C LYS A 88 -0.35 10.39 10.24
N PRO A 89 -1.21 9.54 10.81
CA PRO A 89 -1.20 8.11 10.53
C PRO A 89 -1.28 7.84 9.03
N HIS A 90 -0.65 6.76 8.57
CA HIS A 90 -0.71 6.36 7.17
C HIS A 90 -2.15 6.11 6.73
N GLN A 91 -2.52 6.71 5.60
CA GLN A 91 -3.83 6.57 5.00
C GLN A 91 -3.67 6.12 3.55
N SER A 92 -4.48 5.16 3.11
CA SER A 92 -4.49 4.72 1.72
C SER A 92 -5.01 5.82 0.80
N ASN A 93 -4.77 5.69 -0.49
CA ASN A 93 -5.27 6.64 -1.48
C ASN A 93 -6.81 6.61 -1.52
N LEU A 94 -7.43 7.75 -1.28
CA LEU A 94 -8.88 7.93 -1.25
C LEU A 94 -9.46 8.42 -2.58
N THR A 95 -8.63 8.59 -3.61
CA THR A 95 -9.09 9.01 -4.94
C THR A 95 -10.15 8.04 -5.48
N GLY A 96 -11.28 8.57 -5.92
CA GLY A 96 -12.41 7.76 -6.38
C GLY A 96 -13.39 7.32 -5.29
N THR A 97 -13.17 7.71 -4.03
CA THR A 97 -14.10 7.50 -2.91
C THR A 97 -14.78 8.82 -2.52
N ASP A 98 -15.83 8.73 -1.70
CA ASP A 98 -16.53 9.91 -1.16
C ASP A 98 -15.65 10.74 -0.22
N GLU A 99 -14.59 10.15 0.32
CA GLU A 99 -13.60 10.79 1.20
C GLU A 99 -12.42 11.43 0.42
N ALA A 100 -12.46 11.37 -0.90
CA ALA A 100 -11.43 11.99 -1.74
C ALA A 100 -11.31 13.48 -1.46
N TYR A 101 -10.07 13.99 -1.50
CA TYR A 101 -9.82 15.40 -1.34
C TYR A 101 -10.30 16.20 -2.57
N TYR A 102 -11.23 17.10 -2.35
CA TYR A 102 -11.68 18.07 -3.36
C TYR A 102 -11.37 19.49 -2.87
N PRO A 103 -10.45 20.20 -3.52
CA PRO A 103 -10.03 21.53 -3.07
C PRO A 103 -11.16 22.56 -3.05
N ASN A 104 -12.26 22.31 -3.76
CA ASN A 104 -13.40 23.21 -3.89
C ASN A 104 -14.61 22.86 -3.03
N LYS A 105 -14.55 21.78 -2.22
CA LYS A 105 -15.72 21.30 -1.44
C LYS A 105 -16.15 22.27 -0.33
N ASN A 106 -15.27 23.19 0.07
CA ASN A 106 -15.51 24.18 1.14
C ASN A 106 -15.25 25.62 0.70
N ASN A 107 -15.40 25.92 -0.59
CA ASN A 107 -15.12 27.25 -1.14
C ASN A 107 -16.28 28.23 -0.95
N ASP A 108 -16.62 28.53 0.30
CA ASP A 108 -17.23 29.81 0.62
C ASP A 108 -16.12 30.88 0.59
N GLY A 109 -15.92 31.53 -0.56
CA GLY A 109 -15.17 32.77 -0.64
C GLY A 109 -13.86 32.80 -1.42
N ILE A 110 -13.37 31.72 -2.00
CA ILE A 110 -12.19 31.83 -2.90
C ILE A 110 -12.64 32.36 -4.26
N LYS A 111 -12.40 33.65 -4.50
CA LYS A 111 -12.58 34.24 -5.84
C LYS A 111 -11.64 33.57 -6.82
N LYS A 112 -12.20 33.01 -7.90
CA LYS A 112 -11.41 32.44 -8.98
C LYS A 112 -10.45 33.53 -9.51
N LYS A 113 -9.16 33.32 -9.38
CA LYS A 113 -8.13 34.24 -9.87
C LYS A 113 -8.01 34.21 -11.40
N TYR A 114 -8.60 33.21 -12.05
CA TYR A 114 -8.51 33.00 -13.47
C TYR A 114 -9.87 32.57 -14.04
N THR A 115 -10.30 33.18 -15.14
CA THR A 115 -11.44 32.79 -15.95
C THR A 115 -10.93 32.14 -17.24
N SER A 116 -11.37 30.93 -17.54
CA SER A 116 -11.00 30.25 -18.79
C SER A 116 -11.55 31.01 -19.99
N TRP A 117 -10.80 31.04 -21.06
CA TRP A 117 -11.22 31.61 -22.31
C TRP A 117 -12.47 30.88 -22.83
N LYS A 118 -13.47 31.63 -23.23
CA LYS A 118 -14.64 31.12 -23.96
C LYS A 118 -14.43 31.46 -25.43
N TYR A 119 -14.52 30.45 -26.28
CA TYR A 119 -14.64 30.63 -27.73
C TYR A 119 -16.04 31.09 -28.08
#